data_db712a9744680964a5db19fbeb7112a9
#
_entry.id   db712a9744680964a5db19fbeb7112a9
#
_cell.length_a   1.000
_cell.length_b   1.000
_cell.length_c   1.000
_cell.angle_alpha   90.00
_cell.angle_beta   90.00
_cell.angle_gamma   90.00
#
_symmetry.space_group_name_H-M   'P 1'
#
loop_
_entity.id
_entity.type
_entity.pdbx_description
1 polymer ?
#
loop_
_entity_poly.entity_id
_entity_poly.type
_entity_poly.pdbx_seq_one_letter_code
_entity_poly.pdbx_strand_id
1 'polypeptide(L)'
;MHADAVVIGGGICGVAAALALQRRGLRTHLLERHTLAAGASGRNAGFLMRGAADHYADAVRIYGREMARRVWKWTEENLADLRREGI
;
A
#
# COMPACT_ATOMS: atom_id res chain seq x y z
N MET A 1 28.86 3.19 0.74
CA MET A 1 27.51 3.51 1.20
C MET A 1 26.84 2.24 1.73
N HIS A 2 26.35 2.27 2.94
CA HIS A 2 25.68 1.10 3.54
C HIS A 2 24.19 1.35 3.67
N ALA A 3 23.43 0.39 3.21
CA ALA A 3 21.98 0.35 3.42
C ALA A 3 21.62 -0.95 4.14
N ASP A 4 20.70 -0.86 5.09
CA ASP A 4 20.15 -2.04 5.75
C ASP A 4 19.07 -2.69 4.89
N ALA A 5 18.42 -1.89 4.06
CA ALA A 5 17.39 -2.35 3.13
C ALA A 5 17.42 -1.53 1.85
N VAL A 6 17.11 -2.18 0.75
CA VAL A 6 16.96 -1.53 -0.56
C VAL A 6 15.59 -1.88 -1.11
N VAL A 7 14.84 -0.86 -1.50
CA VAL A 7 13.53 -1.03 -2.14
C VAL A 7 13.68 -0.66 -3.61
N ILE A 8 13.29 -1.56 -4.49
CA ILE A 8 13.34 -1.34 -5.93
C ILE A 8 11.93 -1.06 -6.43
N GLY A 9 11.75 0.13 -6.97
CA GLY A 9 10.47 0.62 -7.46
C GLY A 9 9.86 1.69 -6.57
N GLY A 10 9.57 2.85 -7.15
CA GLY A 10 9.04 4.04 -6.47
C GLY A 10 7.55 4.25 -6.70
N GLY A 11 6.78 3.19 -6.86
CA GLY A 11 5.32 3.25 -6.84
C GLY A 11 4.82 3.31 -5.40
N ILE A 12 3.49 3.26 -5.22
CA ILE A 12 2.89 3.38 -3.88
C ILE A 12 3.38 2.28 -2.92
N CYS A 13 3.51 1.06 -3.40
CA CYS A 13 3.97 -0.06 -2.56
C CYS A 13 5.42 0.13 -2.13
N GLY A 14 6.29 0.52 -3.05
CA GLY A 14 7.71 0.74 -2.76
C GLY A 14 7.91 1.90 -1.80
N VAL A 15 7.21 3.00 -2.01
CA VAL A 15 7.28 4.16 -1.12
C VAL A 15 6.77 3.81 0.27
N ALA A 16 5.65 3.11 0.37
CA ALA A 16 5.09 2.69 1.66
C ALA A 16 6.05 1.74 2.40
N ALA A 17 6.65 0.78 1.68
CA ALA A 17 7.62 -0.15 2.26
C ALA A 17 8.87 0.60 2.76
N ALA A 18 9.41 1.50 1.95
CA ALA A 18 10.60 2.28 2.32
C ALA A 18 10.32 3.13 3.56
N LEU A 19 9.18 3.78 3.62
CA LEU A 19 8.79 4.60 4.77
C LEU A 19 8.66 3.75 6.04
N ALA A 20 8.00 2.59 5.93
CA ALA A 20 7.84 1.68 7.06
C ALA A 20 9.18 1.16 7.58
N LEU A 21 10.10 0.82 6.69
CA LEU A 21 11.44 0.37 7.05
C LEU A 21 12.24 1.48 7.73
N GLN A 22 12.18 2.69 7.19
CA GLN A 22 12.86 3.85 7.77
C GLN A 22 12.33 4.16 9.17
N ARG A 23 11.02 4.08 9.38
CA ARG A 23 10.40 4.32 10.69
C ARG A 23 10.81 3.26 11.72
N ARG A 24 11.27 2.10 11.28
CA ARG A 24 11.81 1.05 12.15
C ARG A 24 13.30 1.20 12.40
N GLY A 25 13.91 2.30 11.96
CA GLY A 25 15.29 2.63 12.19
C GLY A 25 16.27 2.05 11.18
N LEU A 26 15.78 1.47 10.08
CA LEU A 26 16.63 0.90 9.05
C LEU A 26 17.06 1.99 8.06
N ARG A 27 18.34 1.97 7.69
CA ARG A 27 18.84 2.82 6.61
C ARG A 27 18.32 2.25 5.30
N THR A 28 17.39 2.97 4.67
CA THR A 28 16.65 2.46 3.51
C THR A 28 16.97 3.28 2.27
N HIS A 29 17.30 2.61 1.19
CA HIS A 29 17.47 3.23 -0.12
C HIS A 29 16.34 2.79 -1.03
N LEU A 30 15.70 3.75 -1.68
CA LEU A 30 14.69 3.48 -2.69
C LEU A 30 15.28 3.80 -4.05
N LEU A 31 15.24 2.83 -4.96
CA LEU A 31 15.76 2.96 -6.31
C LEU A 31 14.60 2.95 -7.30
N GLU A 32 14.51 4.00 -8.10
CA GLU A 32 13.47 4.14 -9.12
C GLU A 32 14.14 4.53 -10.44
N ARG A 33 13.82 3.80 -11.52
CA ARG A 33 14.47 4.04 -12.83
C ARG A 33 14.00 5.31 -13.52
N HIS A 34 12.87 5.86 -13.15
CA HIS A 34 12.32 7.12 -13.71
C HIS A 34 12.14 8.15 -12.60
N THR A 35 10.89 8.47 -12.27
CA THR A 35 10.52 9.35 -11.17
C THR A 35 9.54 8.63 -10.27
N LEU A 36 9.39 9.10 -9.03
CA LEU A 36 8.43 8.51 -8.10
C LEU A 36 7.02 8.58 -8.70
N ALA A 37 6.28 7.49 -8.57
CA ALA A 37 4.92 7.35 -9.05
C ALA A 37 4.75 7.54 -10.57
N ALA A 38 5.81 7.33 -11.37
CA ALA A 38 5.73 7.49 -12.82
C ALA A 38 4.80 6.47 -13.50
N GLY A 39 4.62 5.31 -12.89
CA GLY A 39 3.74 4.27 -13.40
C GLY A 39 2.28 4.43 -12.96
N ALA A 40 1.63 3.30 -12.70
CA ALA A 40 0.21 3.24 -12.35
C ALA A 40 -0.14 4.05 -11.09
N SER A 41 0.78 4.16 -10.13
CA SER A 41 0.55 4.92 -8.90
C SER A 41 0.29 6.40 -9.14
N GLY A 42 0.85 6.96 -10.21
CA GLY A 42 0.62 8.36 -10.58
C GLY A 42 -0.38 8.54 -11.71
N ARG A 43 -0.93 7.47 -12.25
CA ARG A 43 -1.80 7.50 -13.43
C ARG A 43 -3.09 6.71 -13.22
N ASN A 44 -3.74 6.90 -12.09
CA ASN A 44 -4.99 6.24 -11.75
C ASN A 44 -6.09 7.28 -11.49
N ALA A 45 -7.31 6.80 -11.21
CA ALA A 45 -8.46 7.67 -10.96
C ALA A 45 -8.43 8.35 -9.58
N GLY A 46 -7.51 7.97 -8.70
CA GLY A 46 -7.34 8.62 -7.40
C GLY A 46 -8.39 8.28 -6.36
N PHE A 47 -9.05 7.12 -6.46
CA PHE A 47 -10.04 6.71 -5.47
C PHE A 47 -9.38 6.08 -4.26
N LEU A 48 -9.81 6.51 -3.07
CA LEU A 48 -9.49 5.87 -1.81
C LEU A 48 -10.74 5.14 -1.33
N MET A 49 -10.75 3.84 -1.45
CA MET A 49 -11.92 3.02 -1.16
C MET A 49 -11.58 1.92 -0.17
N ARG A 50 -12.54 1.53 0.61
CA ARG A 50 -12.40 0.31 1.40
C ARG A 50 -13.00 -0.86 0.62
N GLY A 51 -12.53 -2.07 0.96
CA GLY A 51 -12.96 -3.28 0.30
C GLY A 51 -12.16 -3.58 -0.96
N ALA A 52 -12.70 -4.43 -1.77
CA ALA A 52 -12.11 -4.86 -3.03
C ALA A 52 -13.07 -4.53 -4.18
N ALA A 53 -12.78 -5.03 -5.38
CA ALA A 53 -13.63 -4.78 -6.54
C ALA A 53 -15.03 -5.37 -6.38
N ASP A 54 -15.14 -6.50 -5.65
CA ASP A 54 -16.41 -7.18 -5.43
C ASP A 54 -17.15 -6.59 -4.23
N HIS A 55 -18.47 -6.70 -4.21
CA HIS A 55 -19.25 -6.42 -3.01
C HIS A 55 -18.87 -7.42 -1.90
N TYR A 56 -19.01 -7.00 -0.65
CA TYR A 56 -18.65 -7.83 0.49
C TYR A 56 -19.37 -9.17 0.50
N ALA A 57 -20.66 -9.18 0.19
CA ALA A 57 -21.45 -10.42 0.15
C ALA A 57 -20.90 -11.40 -0.90
N ASP A 58 -20.49 -10.90 -2.06
CA ASP A 58 -19.89 -11.72 -3.11
C ASP A 58 -18.51 -12.23 -2.70
N ALA A 59 -17.72 -11.40 -2.05
CA ALA A 59 -16.41 -11.79 -1.54
C ALA A 59 -16.54 -12.90 -0.49
N VAL A 60 -17.54 -12.82 0.39
CA VAL A 60 -17.81 -13.88 1.38
C VAL A 60 -18.12 -15.19 0.68
N ARG A 61 -18.93 -15.14 -0.37
CA ARG A 61 -19.32 -16.34 -1.13
C ARG A 61 -18.13 -16.95 -1.86
N ILE A 62 -17.23 -16.13 -2.44
CA ILE A 62 -16.11 -16.60 -3.24
C ILE A 62 -14.92 -17.02 -2.38
N TYR A 63 -14.56 -16.21 -1.39
CA TYR A 63 -13.34 -16.38 -0.60
C TYR A 63 -13.56 -16.85 0.82
N GLY A 64 -14.83 -16.94 1.26
CA GLY A 64 -15.17 -17.25 2.64
C GLY A 64 -15.24 -16.01 3.52
N ARG A 65 -16.04 -16.11 4.60
CA ARG A 65 -16.29 -14.99 5.51
C ARG A 65 -15.03 -14.48 6.19
N GLU A 66 -14.18 -15.39 6.66
CA GLU A 66 -12.96 -15.02 7.39
C GLU A 66 -11.99 -14.23 6.50
N MET A 67 -11.75 -14.69 5.30
CA MET A 67 -10.86 -14.01 4.36
C MET A 67 -11.42 -12.65 3.94
N ALA A 68 -12.72 -12.59 3.61
CA ALA A 68 -13.37 -11.34 3.23
C ALA A 68 -13.29 -10.31 4.37
N ARG A 69 -13.55 -10.74 5.60
CA ARG A 69 -13.46 -9.87 6.78
C ARG A 69 -12.05 -9.32 6.97
N ARG A 70 -11.03 -10.16 6.81
CA ARG A 70 -9.63 -9.74 6.96
C ARG A 70 -9.22 -8.74 5.89
N VAL A 71 -9.59 -8.97 4.63
CA VAL A 71 -9.29 -8.06 3.52
C VAL A 71 -9.96 -6.69 3.74
N TRP A 72 -11.25 -6.69 4.10
CA TRP A 72 -11.96 -5.44 4.38
C TRP A 72 -11.33 -4.67 5.55
N LYS A 73 -10.96 -5.38 6.60
CA LYS A 73 -10.30 -4.78 7.76
C LYS A 73 -8.97 -4.14 7.36
N TRP A 74 -8.16 -4.80 6.56
CA TRP A 74 -6.90 -4.24 6.08
C TRP A 74 -7.11 -2.96 5.28
N THR A 75 -8.15 -2.91 4.44
CA THR A 75 -8.43 -1.70 3.66
C THR A 75 -8.91 -0.55 4.55
N GLU A 76 -9.68 -0.83 5.58
CA GLU A 76 -10.10 0.18 6.56
C GLU A 76 -8.91 0.71 7.35
N GLU A 77 -8.01 -0.17 7.79
CA GLU A 77 -6.77 0.21 8.46
C GLU A 77 -5.89 1.06 7.55
N ASN A 78 -5.81 0.73 6.28
CA ASN A 78 -5.06 1.51 5.30
C ASN A 78 -5.62 2.92 5.15
N LEU A 79 -6.92 3.08 5.08
CA LEU A 79 -7.54 4.41 5.03
C LEU A 79 -7.23 5.23 6.28
N ALA A 80 -7.26 4.59 7.45
CA ALA A 80 -6.91 5.24 8.70
C ALA A 80 -5.44 5.68 8.70
N ASP A 81 -4.54 4.82 8.20
CA ASP A 81 -3.12 5.14 8.08
C ASP A 81 -2.89 6.33 7.16
N LEU A 82 -3.57 6.37 6.01
CA LEU A 82 -3.46 7.47 5.07
C LEU A 82 -3.92 8.80 5.69
N ARG A 83 -4.98 8.77 6.47
CA ARG A 83 -5.45 9.97 7.18
C ARG A 83 -4.41 10.46 8.19
N ARG A 84 -3.75 9.57 8.89
CA ARG A 84 -2.66 9.94 9.80
C ARG A 84 -1.49 10.56 9.08
N GLU A 85 -1.26 10.19 7.82
CA GLU A 85 -0.21 10.79 6.98
C GLU A 85 -0.64 12.14 6.38
N GLY A 86 -1.84 12.62 6.65
CA GLY A 86 -2.31 13.90 6.15
C GLY A 86 -2.97 13.85 4.77
N ILE A 87 -3.39 12.68 4.36
CA ILE A 87 -4.03 12.49 3.06
C ILE A 87 -5.56 12.54 3.18
#